data_13bc63d0fe4c32027c01e97c4151fb3b
#
_entry.id   13bc63d0fe4c32027c01e97c4151fb3b
#
_cell.length_a   1.000
_cell.length_b   1.000
_cell.length_c   1.000
_cell.angle_alpha   90.00
_cell.angle_beta   90.00
_cell.angle_gamma   90.00
#
_symmetry.space_group_name_H-M   'P 1'
#
loop_
_entity.id
_entity.type
_entity.pdbx_description
1 polymer ?
#
loop_
_entity_poly.entity_id
_entity_poly.type
_entity_poly.pdbx_seq_one_letter_code
_entity_poly.pdbx_strand_id
1 'polypeptide(L)'
;MQTLIQVIAGFVALEHVYFLVLEMFLWNKAKGMAVFKMTQEHANATKVLAANQGLYNGFLAAGLVWGILAAPECAKPVFLFFFSCVTVAGIYGGITVSPRIAVLQATPAFIGLLLTIFGMV
;
A
#
# COMPACT_ATOMS: atom_id res chain seq x y z
N MET A 1 2.02 19.22 11.86
CA MET A 1 1.60 18.70 10.55
C MET A 1 2.52 17.59 10.07
N GLN A 2 3.81 17.78 10.01
CA GLN A 2 4.78 16.75 9.55
C GLN A 2 4.65 15.41 10.29
N THR A 3 4.56 15.44 11.62
CA THR A 3 4.38 14.20 12.42
C THR A 3 3.13 13.42 12.03
N LEU A 4 2.02 14.11 11.74
CA LEU A 4 0.79 13.45 11.31
C LEU A 4 0.97 12.77 9.95
N ILE A 5 1.65 13.42 9.01
CA ILE A 5 1.97 12.84 7.70
C ILE A 5 2.85 11.59 7.87
N GLN A 6 3.85 11.64 8.73
CA GLN A 6 4.71 10.49 9.04
C GLN A 6 3.94 9.33 9.68
N VAL A 7 2.98 9.62 10.58
CA VAL A 7 2.11 8.59 11.17
C VAL A 7 1.24 7.92 10.11
N ILE A 8 0.64 8.69 9.22
CA ILE A 8 -0.16 8.15 8.11
C ILE A 8 0.73 7.33 7.16
N ALA A 9 1.92 7.82 6.82
CA ALA A 9 2.87 7.11 5.99
C ALA A 9 3.28 5.77 6.62
N GLY A 10 3.53 5.75 7.93
CA GLY A 10 3.83 4.54 8.69
C GLY A 10 2.68 3.53 8.66
N PHE A 11 1.46 4.00 8.84
CA PHE A 11 0.25 3.16 8.74
C PHE A 11 0.11 2.55 7.34
N VAL A 12 0.18 3.36 6.29
CA VAL A 12 0.09 2.89 4.90
C VAL A 12 1.24 1.95 4.56
N ALA A 13 2.45 2.20 5.03
CA ALA A 13 3.59 1.30 4.86
C ALA A 13 3.33 -0.08 5.51
N LEU A 14 2.78 -0.10 6.72
CA LEU A 14 2.42 -1.35 7.41
C LEU A 14 1.34 -2.14 6.67
N GLU A 15 0.32 -1.47 6.11
CA GLU A 15 -0.68 -2.13 5.25
C GLU A 15 0.00 -2.83 4.06
N HIS A 16 0.94 -2.16 3.40
CA HIS A 16 1.62 -2.72 2.23
C HIS A 16 2.59 -3.83 2.59
N VAL A 17 3.23 -3.79 3.76
CA VAL A 17 4.00 -4.93 4.30
C VAL A 17 3.06 -6.12 4.58
N TYR A 18 1.87 -5.87 5.12
CA TYR A 18 0.87 -6.92 5.33
C TYR A 18 0.43 -7.57 4.01
N PHE A 19 0.15 -6.78 2.98
CA PHE A 19 -0.15 -7.31 1.64
C PHE A 19 1.03 -8.08 1.05
N LEU A 20 2.26 -7.59 1.20
CA LEU A 20 3.45 -8.33 0.79
C LEU A 20 3.50 -9.73 1.43
N VAL A 21 3.29 -9.82 2.74
CA VAL A 21 3.33 -11.09 3.45
C VAL A 21 2.23 -12.03 2.95
N LEU A 22 1.00 -11.55 2.77
CA LEU A 22 -0.10 -12.34 2.23
C LEU A 22 0.19 -12.85 0.82
N GLU A 23 0.70 -11.99 -0.04
CA GLU A 23 0.86 -12.28 -1.47
C GLU A 23 2.12 -13.08 -1.78
N MET A 24 3.21 -12.86 -1.05
CA MET A 24 4.46 -13.58 -1.28
C MET A 24 4.56 -14.91 -0.53
N PHE A 25 4.00 -14.99 0.67
CA PHE A 25 4.25 -16.12 1.57
C PHE A 25 2.99 -16.90 1.96
N LEU A 26 1.82 -16.27 1.97
CA LEU A 26 0.58 -16.86 2.48
C LEU A 26 -0.51 -17.03 1.41
N TRP A 27 -0.24 -16.71 0.15
CA TRP A 27 -1.23 -16.68 -0.93
C TRP A 27 -2.04 -17.96 -1.04
N ASN A 28 -1.38 -19.12 -1.12
CA ASN A 28 -1.99 -20.43 -1.21
C ASN A 28 -2.10 -21.16 0.13
N LYS A 29 -2.01 -20.44 1.24
CA LYS A 29 -2.25 -20.92 2.60
C LYS A 29 -3.64 -20.54 3.06
N ALA A 30 -4.10 -21.16 4.14
CA ALA A 30 -5.45 -20.92 4.70
C ALA A 30 -5.74 -19.40 4.91
N LYS A 31 -4.77 -18.66 5.45
CA LYS A 31 -4.92 -17.21 5.70
C LYS A 31 -5.11 -16.41 4.42
N GLY A 32 -4.26 -16.60 3.43
CA GLY A 32 -4.33 -15.90 2.15
C GLY A 32 -5.63 -16.22 1.41
N MET A 33 -5.98 -17.48 1.32
CA MET A 33 -7.23 -17.92 0.68
C MET A 33 -8.47 -17.36 1.38
N ALA A 34 -8.46 -17.25 2.71
CA ALA A 34 -9.56 -16.67 3.47
C ALA A 34 -9.70 -15.17 3.21
N VAL A 35 -8.58 -14.43 3.21
CA VAL A 35 -8.58 -12.97 2.98
C VAL A 35 -9.05 -12.62 1.57
N PHE A 36 -8.54 -13.32 0.56
CA PHE A 36 -8.86 -13.05 -0.86
C PHE A 36 -10.02 -13.91 -1.40
N LYS A 37 -10.63 -14.74 -0.55
CA LYS A 37 -11.79 -15.59 -0.91
C LYS A 37 -11.51 -16.45 -2.14
N MET A 38 -10.40 -17.17 -2.11
CA MET A 38 -9.95 -18.01 -3.22
C MET A 38 -10.09 -19.50 -2.91
N THR A 39 -10.26 -20.29 -3.99
CA THR A 39 -10.07 -21.74 -3.96
C THR A 39 -8.57 -22.08 -3.97
N GLN A 40 -8.23 -23.30 -3.50
CA GLN A 40 -6.84 -23.79 -3.55
C GLN A 40 -6.31 -23.85 -4.99
N GLU A 41 -7.13 -24.26 -5.94
CA GLU A 41 -6.77 -24.35 -7.35
C GLU A 41 -6.41 -22.97 -7.92
N HIS A 42 -7.25 -21.97 -7.68
CA HIS A 42 -7.00 -20.59 -8.13
C HIS A 42 -5.75 -20.00 -7.48
N ALA A 43 -5.59 -20.21 -6.17
CA ALA A 43 -4.41 -19.72 -5.45
C ALA A 43 -3.11 -20.34 -5.98
N ASN A 44 -3.10 -21.64 -6.26
CA ASN A 44 -1.94 -22.31 -6.84
C ASN A 44 -1.62 -21.81 -8.26
N ALA A 45 -2.65 -21.59 -9.08
CA ALA A 45 -2.50 -21.12 -10.46
C ALA A 45 -1.96 -19.67 -10.53
N THR A 46 -2.25 -18.83 -9.54
CA THR A 46 -1.90 -17.40 -9.52
C THR A 46 -0.75 -17.04 -8.57
N LYS A 47 -0.15 -18.03 -7.92
CA LYS A 47 0.86 -17.83 -6.87
C LYS A 47 2.05 -16.98 -7.32
N VAL A 48 2.56 -17.21 -8.53
CA VAL A 48 3.72 -16.47 -9.04
C VAL A 48 3.36 -15.00 -9.31
N LEU A 49 2.20 -14.73 -9.88
CA LEU A 49 1.71 -13.36 -10.11
C LEU A 49 1.48 -12.64 -8.79
N ALA A 50 0.91 -13.31 -7.80
CA ALA A 50 0.69 -12.75 -6.47
C ALA A 50 2.01 -12.39 -5.78
N ALA A 51 3.02 -13.27 -5.88
CA ALA A 51 4.33 -12.99 -5.30
C ALA A 51 4.99 -11.74 -5.92
N ASN A 52 4.89 -11.57 -7.23
CA ASN A 52 5.37 -10.35 -7.90
C ASN A 52 4.61 -9.11 -7.42
N GLN A 53 3.29 -9.18 -7.30
CA GLN A 53 2.47 -8.08 -6.78
C GLN A 53 2.85 -7.75 -5.33
N GLY A 54 3.09 -8.75 -4.49
CA GLY A 54 3.57 -8.57 -3.13
C GLY A 54 4.92 -7.85 -3.07
N LEU A 55 5.83 -8.17 -3.97
CA LEU A 55 7.11 -7.47 -4.07
C LEU A 55 6.93 -5.98 -4.37
N TYR A 56 6.03 -5.61 -5.30
CA TYR A 56 5.72 -4.20 -5.58
C TYR A 56 5.07 -3.49 -4.40
N ASN A 57 4.24 -4.17 -3.61
CA ASN A 57 3.76 -3.64 -2.33
C ASN A 57 4.91 -3.33 -1.37
N GLY A 58 5.95 -4.15 -1.37
CA GLY A 58 7.18 -3.89 -0.64
C GLY A 58 7.91 -2.63 -1.08
N PHE A 59 7.95 -2.34 -2.37
CA PHE A 59 8.53 -1.09 -2.89
C PHE A 59 7.75 0.15 -2.44
N LEU A 60 6.43 0.07 -2.41
CA LEU A 60 5.59 1.17 -1.89
C LEU A 60 5.84 1.40 -0.41
N ALA A 61 5.90 0.34 0.39
CA ALA A 61 6.24 0.43 1.81
C ALA A 61 7.63 1.03 2.04
N ALA A 62 8.64 0.56 1.30
CA ALA A 62 10.00 1.07 1.38
C ALA A 62 10.09 2.57 1.03
N GLY A 63 9.34 3.00 0.02
CA GLY A 63 9.29 4.41 -0.38
C GLY A 63 8.65 5.31 0.68
N LEU A 64 7.59 4.85 1.34
CA LEU A 64 6.98 5.59 2.44
C LEU A 64 7.90 5.66 3.66
N VAL A 65 8.60 4.57 3.98
CA VAL A 65 9.62 4.56 5.04
C VAL A 65 10.77 5.51 4.69
N TRP A 66 11.22 5.52 3.43
CA TRP A 66 12.20 6.51 2.98
C TRP A 66 11.71 7.94 3.24
N GLY A 67 10.46 8.28 2.91
CA GLY A 67 9.90 9.60 3.19
C GLY A 67 9.90 9.96 4.69
N ILE A 68 9.67 8.97 5.57
CA ILE A 68 9.72 9.17 7.03
C ILE A 68 11.15 9.49 7.51
N LEU A 69 12.15 8.82 6.93
CA LEU A 69 13.55 8.93 7.33
C LEU A 69 14.32 10.04 6.59
N ALA A 70 13.76 10.58 5.53
CA ALA A 70 14.40 11.60 4.71
C ALA A 70 14.51 12.95 5.43
N ALA A 71 15.50 13.74 5.04
CA ALA A 71 15.60 15.14 5.46
C ALA A 71 14.35 15.91 4.99
N PRO A 72 13.90 16.94 5.74
CA PRO A 72 12.64 17.64 5.47
C PRO A 72 12.49 18.13 4.02
N GLU A 73 13.54 18.63 3.42
CA GLU A 73 13.57 19.09 2.04
C GLU A 73 13.37 17.98 1.00
N CYS A 74 13.72 16.74 1.34
CA CYS A 74 13.54 15.57 0.48
C CYS A 74 12.24 14.81 0.76
N ALA A 75 11.68 14.93 1.97
CA ALA A 75 10.52 14.17 2.40
C ALA A 75 9.27 14.50 1.59
N LYS A 76 9.03 15.79 1.30
CA LYS A 76 7.83 16.25 0.58
C LYS A 76 7.67 15.58 -0.80
N PRO A 77 8.63 15.66 -1.73
CA PRO A 77 8.49 15.01 -3.03
C PRO A 77 8.35 13.49 -2.94
N VAL A 78 8.99 12.84 -1.97
CA VAL A 78 8.87 11.41 -1.73
C VAL A 78 7.44 11.05 -1.31
N PHE A 79 6.88 11.74 -0.33
CA PHE A 79 5.50 11.52 0.09
C PHE A 79 4.48 11.82 -1.01
N LEU A 80 4.67 12.90 -1.77
CA LEU A 80 3.80 13.22 -2.90
C LEU A 80 3.76 12.08 -3.91
N PHE A 81 4.92 11.54 -4.26
CA PHE A 81 5.01 10.44 -5.22
C PHE A 81 4.34 9.15 -4.67
N PHE A 82 4.75 8.69 -3.50
CA PHE A 82 4.29 7.39 -2.99
C PHE A 82 2.82 7.41 -2.54
N PHE A 83 2.34 8.48 -1.92
CA PHE A 83 0.91 8.62 -1.63
C PHE A 83 0.06 8.69 -2.90
N SER A 84 0.55 9.35 -3.96
CA SER A 84 -0.14 9.34 -5.25
C SER A 84 -0.21 7.94 -5.84
N CYS A 85 0.89 7.19 -5.84
CA CYS A 85 0.93 5.81 -6.32
C CYS A 85 -0.08 4.93 -5.57
N VAL A 86 -0.09 4.99 -4.25
CA VAL A 86 -1.01 4.18 -3.42
C VAL A 86 -2.46 4.61 -3.63
N THR A 87 -2.73 5.91 -3.74
CA THR A 87 -4.08 6.44 -4.01
C THR A 87 -4.61 5.92 -5.35
N VAL A 88 -3.81 6.02 -6.40
CA VAL A 88 -4.18 5.52 -7.74
C VAL A 88 -4.39 4.02 -7.73
N ALA A 89 -3.48 3.26 -7.11
CA ALA A 89 -3.60 1.81 -6.99
C ALA A 89 -4.86 1.39 -6.22
N GLY A 90 -5.16 2.07 -5.12
CA GLY A 90 -6.36 1.81 -4.32
C GLY A 90 -7.66 2.13 -5.04
N ILE A 91 -7.72 3.23 -5.81
CA ILE A 91 -8.86 3.59 -6.65
C ILE A 91 -9.05 2.53 -7.75
N TYR A 92 -7.98 2.17 -8.45
CA TYR A 92 -8.03 1.15 -9.50
C TYR A 92 -8.49 -0.20 -8.96
N GLY A 93 -7.91 -0.65 -7.84
CA GLY A 93 -8.32 -1.88 -7.17
C GLY A 93 -9.78 -1.83 -6.66
N GLY A 94 -10.23 -0.66 -6.23
CA GLY A 94 -11.61 -0.43 -5.82
C GLY A 94 -12.62 -0.59 -6.95
N ILE A 95 -12.23 -0.19 -8.16
CA ILE A 95 -13.08 -0.29 -9.37
C ILE A 95 -13.04 -1.71 -9.95
N THR A 96 -11.86 -2.33 -10.00
CA THR A 96 -11.64 -3.59 -10.74
C THR A 96 -11.83 -4.85 -9.90
N VAL A 97 -11.64 -4.78 -8.57
CA VAL A 97 -11.67 -5.94 -7.68
C VAL A 97 -12.75 -5.80 -6.62
N SER A 98 -12.64 -4.81 -5.72
CA SER A 98 -13.58 -4.63 -4.62
C SER A 98 -13.54 -3.20 -4.08
N PRO A 99 -14.71 -2.54 -3.86
CA PRO A 99 -14.77 -1.20 -3.25
C PRO A 99 -14.08 -1.10 -1.88
N ARG A 100 -13.95 -2.21 -1.14
CA ARG A 100 -13.22 -2.26 0.13
C ARG A 100 -11.75 -1.88 -0.03
N ILE A 101 -11.14 -2.22 -1.17
CA ILE A 101 -9.75 -1.86 -1.47
C ILE A 101 -9.60 -0.34 -1.55
N ALA A 102 -10.53 0.35 -2.22
CA ALA A 102 -10.52 1.81 -2.27
C ALA A 102 -10.60 2.43 -0.86
N VAL A 103 -11.48 1.91 -0.01
CA VAL A 103 -11.64 2.42 1.36
C VAL A 103 -10.37 2.18 2.21
N LEU A 104 -9.84 0.97 2.19
CA LEU A 104 -8.72 0.60 3.05
C LEU A 104 -7.39 1.18 2.55
N GLN A 105 -7.16 1.19 1.25
CA GLN A 105 -5.88 1.56 0.65
C GLN A 105 -5.86 3.02 0.17
N ALA A 106 -6.85 3.43 -0.64
CA ALA A 106 -6.85 4.77 -1.22
C ALA A 106 -7.16 5.86 -0.19
N THR A 107 -8.08 5.64 0.75
CA THR A 107 -8.50 6.68 1.69
C THR A 107 -7.36 7.18 2.58
N PRO A 108 -6.61 6.35 3.32
CA PRO A 108 -5.50 6.86 4.13
C PRO A 108 -4.39 7.48 3.29
N ALA A 109 -4.09 6.92 2.13
CA ALA A 109 -3.08 7.46 1.23
C ALA A 109 -3.50 8.83 0.67
N PHE A 110 -4.77 9.00 0.29
CA PHE A 110 -5.31 10.27 -0.21
C PHE A 110 -5.29 11.36 0.87
N ILE A 111 -5.63 11.01 2.12
CA ILE A 111 -5.51 11.94 3.24
C ILE A 111 -4.04 12.36 3.43
N GLY A 112 -3.10 11.41 3.41
CA GLY A 112 -1.67 11.69 3.47
C GLY A 112 -1.20 12.60 2.33
N LEU A 113 -1.69 12.36 1.11
CA LEU A 113 -1.40 13.18 -0.07
C LEU A 113 -1.87 14.63 0.12
N LEU A 114 -3.12 14.84 0.52
CA LEU A 114 -3.65 16.18 0.76
C LEU A 114 -2.88 16.93 1.84
N LEU A 115 -2.61 16.26 2.97
CA LEU A 115 -1.82 16.84 4.04
C LEU A 115 -0.39 17.19 3.59
N THR A 116 0.20 16.40 2.70
CA THR A 116 1.53 16.69 2.14
C THR A 116 1.49 17.89 1.21
N ILE A 117 0.45 18.01 0.37
CA ILE A 117 0.29 19.14 -0.54
C ILE A 117 0.15 20.45 0.24
N PHE A 118 -0.72 20.49 1.24
CA PHE A 118 -1.10 21.70 1.94
C PHE A 118 -0.36 21.93 3.26
N GLY A 119 0.23 20.92 3.83
CA GLY A 119 0.80 20.95 5.18
C GLY A 119 2.33 20.94 5.26
N MET A 120 3.04 20.67 4.17
CA MET A 120 4.49 20.76 4.08
C MET A 120 4.87 21.93 3.17
N VAL A 121 5.33 22.97 3.80
CA VAL A 121 5.82 24.18 3.12
C VAL A 121 7.31 24.05 2.88
#